data_9ae312277d7935b11abb2a0e22994272
#
_entry.id   9ae312277d7935b11abb2a0e22994272
#
_cell.length_a   1.000
_cell.length_b   1.000
_cell.length_c   1.000
_cell.angle_alpha   90.00
_cell.angle_beta   90.00
_cell.angle_gamma   90.00
#
_symmetry.space_group_name_H-M   'P 1'
#
loop_
_entity.id
_entity.type
_entity.pdbx_description
1 polymer ?
#
loop_
_entity_poly.entity_id
_entity_poly.type
_entity_poly.pdbx_seq_one_letter_code
_entity_poly.pdbx_strand_id
1 'polypeptide(L)'
;MALTGESAGGAEPCHPLLARARQSVNARKVRKRLVREMRRALDDYAMVRDGARWLVCLSGGKDSYSLLALLLDLKWRGLLPVDLIACNLDQGQPGFPKKTLPEFLGCYDIKHHIEYRDTYSIVTDKVPTNATYCALCSRLWRGHLYRIAR
;
A
#
# COMPACT_ATOMS: atom_id res chain seq x y z
N MET A 1 -5.17 -37.27 -37.45
CA MET A 1 -5.18 -37.43 -35.97
C MET A 1 -4.88 -36.05 -35.38
N ALA A 2 -5.91 -35.32 -35.02
CA ALA A 2 -5.80 -33.96 -34.54
C ALA A 2 -5.60 -33.97 -33.02
N LEU A 3 -4.51 -33.40 -32.56
CA LEU A 3 -4.26 -33.17 -31.13
C LEU A 3 -4.85 -31.84 -30.79
N THR A 4 -5.98 -31.87 -30.08
CA THR A 4 -6.64 -30.73 -29.47
C THR A 4 -5.77 -30.19 -28.35
N GLY A 5 -5.15 -29.04 -28.57
CA GLY A 5 -4.46 -28.29 -27.53
C GLY A 5 -5.48 -27.70 -26.56
N GLU A 6 -5.49 -28.21 -25.33
CA GLU A 6 -6.17 -27.55 -24.21
C GLU A 6 -5.53 -26.20 -23.98
N SER A 7 -6.31 -25.13 -24.17
CA SER A 7 -5.92 -23.78 -23.79
C SER A 7 -5.89 -23.71 -22.25
N ALA A 8 -4.71 -23.85 -21.68
CA ALA A 8 -4.44 -23.47 -20.29
C ALA A 8 -4.89 -22.01 -20.13
N GLY A 9 -5.91 -21.80 -19.33
CA GLY A 9 -6.43 -20.46 -19.02
C GLY A 9 -5.33 -19.57 -18.43
N GLY A 10 -4.66 -18.83 -19.30
CA GLY A 10 -3.56 -17.96 -18.96
C GLY A 10 -4.04 -16.92 -17.96
N ALA A 11 -3.50 -16.97 -16.75
CA ALA A 11 -3.71 -15.89 -15.78
C ALA A 11 -3.19 -14.59 -16.42
N GLU A 12 -4.03 -13.55 -16.44
CA GLU A 12 -3.59 -12.24 -16.92
C GLU A 12 -2.28 -11.84 -16.22
N PRO A 13 -1.27 -11.35 -16.95
CA PRO A 13 -0.03 -10.93 -16.36
C PRO A 13 -0.29 -9.85 -15.29
N CYS A 14 0.33 -9.97 -14.15
CA CYS A 14 0.17 -9.06 -13.01
C CYS A 14 1.50 -8.82 -12.31
N HIS A 15 1.57 -7.76 -11.51
CA HIS A 15 2.77 -7.44 -10.73
C HIS A 15 3.22 -8.65 -9.88
N PRO A 16 4.55 -8.92 -9.75
CA PRO A 16 5.09 -10.09 -9.02
C PRO A 16 4.56 -10.27 -7.60
N LEU A 17 4.28 -9.18 -6.89
CA LEU A 17 3.66 -9.20 -5.56
C LEU A 17 2.27 -9.85 -5.59
N LEU A 18 1.46 -9.56 -6.60
CA LEU A 18 0.14 -10.18 -6.76
C LEU A 18 0.21 -11.59 -7.33
N ALA A 19 1.24 -11.91 -8.10
CA ALA A 19 1.44 -13.27 -8.61
C ALA A 19 1.65 -14.29 -7.47
N ARG A 20 2.29 -13.87 -6.38
CA ARG A 20 2.47 -14.68 -5.16
C ARG A 20 1.25 -14.72 -4.23
N ALA A 21 0.29 -13.84 -4.42
CA ALA A 21 -0.93 -13.83 -3.63
C ALA A 21 -1.81 -15.05 -3.93
N ARG A 22 -2.70 -15.35 -2.98
CA ARG A 22 -3.65 -16.47 -3.13
C ARG A 22 -4.47 -16.34 -4.42
N GLN A 23 -4.45 -17.37 -5.27
CA GLN A 23 -5.10 -17.39 -6.59
C GLN A 23 -6.47 -18.10 -6.60
N SER A 24 -7.15 -18.23 -5.45
CA SER A 24 -8.48 -18.82 -5.41
C SER A 24 -9.48 -18.03 -6.28
N VAL A 25 -10.54 -18.69 -6.76
CA VAL A 25 -11.59 -18.04 -7.55
C VAL A 25 -12.15 -16.80 -6.85
N ASN A 26 -12.39 -16.90 -5.55
CA ASN A 26 -12.88 -15.77 -4.74
C ASN A 26 -11.87 -14.64 -4.64
N ALA A 27 -10.59 -14.93 -4.43
CA ALA A 27 -9.53 -13.92 -4.38
C ALA A 27 -9.42 -13.16 -5.71
N ARG A 28 -9.51 -13.87 -6.84
CA ARG A 28 -9.51 -13.24 -8.18
C ARG A 28 -10.74 -12.33 -8.39
N LYS A 29 -11.94 -12.78 -7.97
CA LYS A 29 -13.17 -11.96 -8.06
C LYS A 29 -13.06 -10.68 -7.22
N VAL A 30 -12.58 -10.81 -5.97
CA VAL A 30 -12.38 -9.65 -5.08
C VAL A 30 -11.36 -8.68 -5.67
N ARG A 31 -10.21 -9.17 -6.13
CA ARG A 31 -9.18 -8.34 -6.78
C ARG A 31 -9.75 -7.58 -7.98
N LYS A 32 -10.46 -8.27 -8.88
CA LYS A 32 -11.06 -7.65 -10.07
C LYS A 32 -12.05 -6.54 -9.68
N ARG A 33 -12.87 -6.78 -8.66
CA ARG A 33 -13.78 -5.76 -8.12
C ARG A 33 -13.02 -4.56 -7.54
N LEU A 34 -12.02 -4.79 -6.71
CA LEU A 34 -11.24 -3.72 -6.08
C LEU A 34 -10.50 -2.86 -7.12
N VAL A 35 -9.89 -3.48 -8.13
CA VAL A 35 -9.24 -2.75 -9.23
C VAL A 35 -10.24 -1.88 -9.97
N ARG A 36 -11.43 -2.40 -10.27
CA ARG A 36 -12.49 -1.63 -10.95
C ARG A 36 -12.92 -0.42 -10.13
N GLU A 37 -13.24 -0.62 -8.85
CA GLU A 37 -13.70 0.46 -7.97
C GLU A 37 -12.59 1.50 -7.73
N MET A 38 -11.34 1.05 -7.61
CA MET A 38 -10.20 1.95 -7.48
C MET A 38 -10.02 2.81 -8.74
N ARG A 39 -10.05 2.21 -9.94
CA ARG A 39 -9.97 2.97 -11.20
C ARG A 39 -11.09 3.99 -11.31
N ARG A 40 -12.31 3.57 -11.00
CA ARG A 40 -13.45 4.49 -10.98
C ARG A 40 -13.20 5.68 -10.04
N ALA A 41 -12.72 5.45 -8.82
CA ALA A 41 -12.40 6.52 -7.88
C ALA A 41 -11.28 7.46 -8.42
N LEU A 42 -10.24 6.89 -9.03
CA LEU A 42 -9.16 7.68 -9.64
C LEU A 42 -9.67 8.60 -10.74
N ASP A 43 -10.62 8.12 -11.54
CA ASP A 43 -11.25 8.87 -12.64
C ASP A 43 -12.26 9.90 -12.09
N ASP A 44 -13.22 9.49 -11.25
CA ASP A 44 -14.28 10.33 -10.70
C ASP A 44 -13.72 11.56 -9.93
N TYR A 45 -12.58 11.39 -9.26
CA TYR A 45 -11.94 12.45 -8.48
C TYR A 45 -10.74 13.09 -9.19
N ALA A 46 -10.49 12.78 -10.45
CA ALA A 46 -9.37 13.28 -11.24
C ALA A 46 -8.03 13.24 -10.48
N MET A 47 -7.76 12.12 -9.82
CA MET A 47 -6.61 11.99 -8.90
C MET A 47 -5.28 11.83 -9.65
N VAL A 48 -5.31 11.35 -10.90
CA VAL A 48 -4.10 11.03 -11.66
C VAL A 48 -3.64 12.25 -12.46
N ARG A 49 -2.34 12.57 -12.30
CA ARG A 49 -1.64 13.52 -13.16
C ARG A 49 -0.38 12.84 -13.67
N ASP A 50 -0.11 12.93 -14.96
CA ASP A 50 1.05 12.32 -15.59
C ASP A 50 2.35 12.83 -14.93
N GLY A 51 3.25 11.89 -14.61
CA GLY A 51 4.52 12.18 -13.96
C GLY A 51 4.40 12.59 -12.48
N ALA A 52 3.21 12.58 -11.89
CA ALA A 52 3.05 12.85 -10.47
C ALA A 52 3.76 11.78 -9.62
N ARG A 53 4.18 12.17 -8.42
CA ARG A 53 4.77 11.28 -7.42
C ARG A 53 3.79 11.10 -6.27
N TRP A 54 3.45 9.86 -5.98
CA TRP A 54 2.52 9.52 -4.92
C TRP A 54 3.21 8.86 -3.74
N LEU A 55 2.94 9.37 -2.55
CA LEU A 55 3.36 8.77 -1.29
C LEU A 55 2.27 7.83 -0.80
N VAL A 56 2.53 6.52 -0.81
CA VAL A 56 1.59 5.49 -0.35
C VAL A 56 1.91 5.14 1.10
N CYS A 57 1.06 5.59 2.01
CA CYS A 57 1.29 5.43 3.44
C CYS A 57 0.91 4.03 3.92
N LEU A 58 1.87 3.31 4.48
CA LEU A 58 1.70 1.96 5.00
C LEU A 58 1.59 2.00 6.53
N SER A 59 0.45 1.58 7.05
CA SER A 59 0.22 1.44 8.50
C SER A 59 0.69 0.08 9.06
N GLY A 60 1.13 -0.84 8.19
CA GLY A 60 1.41 -2.24 8.55
C GLY A 60 0.17 -3.15 8.54
N GLY A 61 -1.03 -2.60 8.32
CA GLY A 61 -2.27 -3.36 8.22
C GLY A 61 -2.56 -3.89 6.81
N LYS A 62 -3.36 -4.95 6.70
CA LYS A 62 -3.73 -5.61 5.44
C LYS A 62 -4.26 -4.67 4.37
N ASP A 63 -4.99 -3.63 4.76
CA ASP A 63 -5.64 -2.72 3.82
C ASP A 63 -4.62 -1.83 3.11
N SER A 64 -3.62 -1.31 3.85
CA SER A 64 -2.53 -0.51 3.27
C SER A 64 -1.64 -1.33 2.33
N TYR A 65 -1.35 -2.58 2.67
CA TYR A 65 -0.63 -3.51 1.78
C TYR A 65 -1.44 -3.85 0.53
N SER A 66 -2.76 -4.07 0.67
CA SER A 66 -3.65 -4.34 -0.45
C SER A 66 -3.72 -3.14 -1.40
N LEU A 67 -3.83 -1.93 -0.88
CA LEU A 67 -3.80 -0.72 -1.67
C LEU A 67 -2.49 -0.58 -2.45
N LEU A 68 -1.35 -0.73 -1.78
CA LEU A 68 -0.05 -0.68 -2.45
C LEU A 68 0.07 -1.71 -3.56
N ALA A 69 -0.32 -2.96 -3.31
CA ALA A 69 -0.25 -4.05 -4.29
C ALA A 69 -1.10 -3.77 -5.55
N LEU A 70 -2.30 -3.22 -5.36
CA LEU A 70 -3.19 -2.87 -6.47
C LEU A 70 -2.68 -1.66 -7.27
N LEU A 71 -2.12 -0.65 -6.62
CA LEU A 71 -1.51 0.51 -7.29
C LEU A 71 -0.27 0.08 -8.08
N LEU A 72 0.58 -0.78 -7.52
CA LEU A 72 1.73 -1.34 -8.21
C LEU A 72 1.32 -2.16 -9.44
N ASP A 73 0.25 -2.95 -9.34
CA ASP A 73 -0.29 -3.72 -10.47
C ASP A 73 -0.79 -2.80 -11.59
N LEU A 74 -1.52 -1.74 -11.24
CA LEU A 74 -1.95 -0.74 -12.23
C LEU A 74 -0.78 -0.04 -12.91
N LYS A 75 0.24 0.36 -12.13
CA LYS A 75 1.46 0.97 -12.67
C LYS A 75 2.21 0.00 -13.58
N TRP A 76 2.40 -1.24 -13.15
CA TRP A 76 3.07 -2.29 -13.92
C TRP A 76 2.38 -2.57 -15.26
N ARG A 77 1.05 -2.47 -15.31
CA ARG A 77 0.25 -2.58 -16.55
C ARG A 77 0.24 -1.32 -17.40
N GLY A 78 0.92 -0.25 -17.01
CA GLY A 78 0.91 1.04 -17.71
C GLY A 78 -0.40 1.82 -17.58
N LEU A 79 -1.25 1.47 -16.61
CA LEU A 79 -2.56 2.11 -16.38
C LEU A 79 -2.52 3.21 -15.31
N LEU A 80 -1.37 3.44 -14.71
CA LEU A 80 -1.17 4.46 -13.68
C LEU A 80 0.17 5.18 -13.94
N PRO A 81 0.15 6.34 -14.63
CA PRO A 81 1.36 7.07 -15.05
C PRO A 81 1.91 7.96 -13.92
N VAL A 82 2.08 7.40 -12.73
CA VAL A 82 2.65 8.10 -11.56
C VAL A 82 3.80 7.31 -10.96
N ASP A 83 4.69 8.01 -10.25
CA ASP A 83 5.70 7.34 -9.43
C ASP A 83 5.14 7.02 -8.05
N LEU A 84 5.35 5.76 -7.61
CA LEU A 84 4.90 5.29 -6.30
C LEU A 84 6.09 5.18 -5.35
N ILE A 85 5.95 5.77 -4.16
CA ILE A 85 6.88 5.64 -3.05
C ILE A 85 6.10 5.15 -1.84
N ALA A 86 6.43 3.97 -1.32
CA ALA A 86 5.86 3.48 -0.08
C ALA A 86 6.45 4.25 1.11
N CYS A 87 5.64 4.64 2.06
CA CYS A 87 6.10 5.34 3.25
C CYS A 87 5.50 4.71 4.51
N ASN A 88 6.33 4.52 5.51
CA ASN A 88 5.86 4.14 6.85
C ASN A 88 6.45 5.10 7.89
N LEU A 89 5.65 5.45 8.88
CA LEU A 89 6.10 6.15 10.08
C LEU A 89 6.17 5.15 11.23
N ASP A 90 7.39 4.77 11.62
CA ASP A 90 7.64 4.02 12.85
C ASP A 90 7.53 4.97 14.04
N GLN A 91 6.51 4.78 14.85
CA GLN A 91 6.16 5.63 15.98
C GLN A 91 6.95 5.31 17.26
N GLY A 92 7.85 4.33 17.23
CA GLY A 92 8.57 3.85 18.41
C GLY A 92 7.74 2.95 19.33
N GLN A 93 6.63 2.41 18.84
CA GLN A 93 5.78 1.53 19.64
C GLN A 93 6.53 0.27 20.06
N PRO A 94 6.48 -0.12 21.37
CA PRO A 94 7.11 -1.35 21.84
C PRO A 94 6.64 -2.58 21.07
N GLY A 95 7.59 -3.44 20.65
CA GLY A 95 7.27 -4.67 19.92
C GLY A 95 6.99 -4.47 18.42
N PHE A 96 7.09 -3.27 17.88
CA PHE A 96 6.92 -3.04 16.44
C PHE A 96 8.04 -3.72 15.63
N PRO A 97 7.70 -4.56 14.63
CA PRO A 97 8.68 -5.34 13.86
C PRO A 97 9.38 -4.47 12.81
N LYS A 98 10.40 -3.71 13.22
CA LYS A 98 11.09 -2.70 12.38
C LYS A 98 11.67 -3.23 11.07
N LYS A 99 12.06 -4.50 11.00
CA LYS A 99 12.70 -5.08 9.82
C LYS A 99 11.72 -5.63 8.77
N THR A 100 10.54 -6.07 9.20
CA THR A 100 9.59 -6.78 8.34
C THR A 100 9.16 -5.96 7.13
N LEU A 101 8.85 -4.68 7.33
CA LEU A 101 8.38 -3.83 6.22
C LEU A 101 9.48 -3.47 5.23
N PRO A 102 10.69 -3.00 5.65
CA PRO A 102 11.80 -2.76 4.73
C PRO A 102 12.21 -4.01 3.95
N GLU A 103 12.30 -5.17 4.60
CA GLU A 103 12.63 -6.43 3.94
C GLU A 103 11.56 -6.80 2.89
N PHE A 104 10.29 -6.70 3.24
CA PHE A 104 9.19 -6.95 2.32
C PHE A 104 9.26 -6.00 1.10
N LEU A 105 9.44 -4.72 1.30
CA LEU A 105 9.51 -3.74 0.21
C LEU A 105 10.74 -3.96 -0.67
N GLY A 106 11.89 -4.30 -0.05
CA GLY A 106 13.12 -4.63 -0.75
C GLY A 106 13.01 -5.89 -1.62
N CYS A 107 12.30 -6.93 -1.18
CA CYS A 107 12.07 -8.14 -1.96
C CYS A 107 11.34 -7.89 -3.30
N TYR A 108 10.63 -6.80 -3.44
CA TYR A 108 9.89 -6.43 -4.65
C TYR A 108 10.42 -5.17 -5.34
N ASP A 109 11.61 -4.71 -4.95
CA ASP A 109 12.23 -3.49 -5.48
C ASP A 109 11.30 -2.26 -5.42
N ILE A 110 10.54 -2.15 -4.33
CA ILE A 110 9.61 -1.04 -4.12
C ILE A 110 10.35 0.14 -3.50
N LYS A 111 10.35 1.28 -4.18
CA LYS A 111 10.88 2.53 -3.60
C LYS A 111 10.15 2.84 -2.31
N HIS A 112 10.88 3.05 -1.22
CA HIS A 112 10.27 3.29 0.08
C HIS A 112 11.08 4.24 0.96
N HIS A 113 10.38 4.85 1.91
CA HIS A 113 10.93 5.67 2.97
C HIS A 113 10.34 5.26 4.31
N ILE A 114 11.21 4.92 5.26
CA ILE A 114 10.80 4.62 6.64
C ILE A 114 11.28 5.77 7.52
N GLU A 115 10.33 6.51 8.05
CA GLU A 115 10.59 7.60 8.99
C GLU A 115 10.41 7.10 10.42
N TYR A 116 11.42 7.29 11.25
CA TYR A 116 11.33 7.01 12.69
C TYR A 116 11.03 8.30 13.46
N ARG A 117 9.95 8.29 14.24
CA ARG A 117 9.61 9.38 15.18
C ARG A 117 8.96 8.79 16.42
N ASP A 118 9.51 9.03 17.57
CA ASP A 118 8.91 8.61 18.84
C ASP A 118 7.67 9.47 19.15
N THR A 119 6.60 9.21 18.42
CA THR A 119 5.30 9.82 18.69
C THR A 119 4.50 9.03 19.72
N TYR A 120 4.87 7.77 19.94
CA TYR A 120 4.23 6.91 20.93
C TYR A 120 4.41 7.48 22.35
N SER A 121 5.64 7.79 22.75
CA SER A 121 5.93 8.40 24.06
C SER A 121 5.20 9.72 24.25
N ILE A 122 5.14 10.56 23.20
CA ILE A 122 4.41 11.85 23.27
C ILE A 122 2.92 11.63 23.51
N VAL A 123 2.33 10.65 22.83
CA VAL A 123 0.90 10.36 22.94
C VAL A 123 0.58 9.76 24.32
N THR A 124 1.39 8.82 24.81
CA THR A 124 1.18 8.20 26.10
C THR A 124 1.38 9.16 27.28
N ASP A 125 2.29 10.14 27.13
CA ASP A 125 2.53 11.17 28.16
C ASP A 125 1.41 12.21 28.21
N LYS A 126 0.88 12.63 27.06
CA LYS A 126 -0.05 13.76 26.98
C LYS A 126 -1.54 13.39 27.01
N VAL A 127 -1.89 12.13 26.77
CA VAL A 127 -3.28 11.69 26.74
C VAL A 127 -3.62 10.95 28.02
N PRO A 128 -4.63 11.40 28.79
CA PRO A 128 -5.08 10.71 30.00
C PRO A 128 -5.49 9.27 29.73
N THR A 129 -5.30 8.39 30.69
CA THR A 129 -5.51 6.91 30.57
C THR A 129 -6.93 6.51 30.11
N ASN A 130 -7.92 7.38 30.34
CA ASN A 130 -9.32 7.17 29.96
C ASN A 130 -9.75 7.91 28.70
N ALA A 131 -8.82 8.55 27.98
CA ALA A 131 -9.10 9.25 26.72
C ALA A 131 -8.57 8.50 25.50
N THR A 132 -9.15 8.77 24.32
CA THR A 132 -8.72 8.14 23.07
C THR A 132 -7.45 8.78 22.51
N TYR A 133 -6.44 7.95 22.26
CA TYR A 133 -5.15 8.38 21.69
C TYR A 133 -5.25 8.81 20.21
N CYS A 134 -6.33 8.44 19.51
CA CYS A 134 -6.44 8.53 18.05
C CYS A 134 -6.34 9.97 17.51
N ALA A 135 -6.89 10.96 18.20
CA ALA A 135 -6.92 12.34 17.73
C ALA A 135 -5.51 12.97 17.68
N LEU A 136 -4.74 12.83 18.76
CA LEU A 136 -3.37 13.35 18.83
C LEU A 136 -2.43 12.54 17.92
N CYS A 137 -2.52 11.23 17.98
CA CYS A 137 -1.74 10.32 17.15
C CYS A 137 -1.91 10.63 15.66
N SER A 138 -3.14 10.74 15.17
CA SER A 138 -3.40 11.02 13.75
C SER A 138 -2.96 12.43 13.33
N ARG A 139 -2.98 13.41 14.21
CA ARG A 139 -2.48 14.76 13.95
C ARG A 139 -0.96 14.75 13.78
N LEU A 140 -0.22 14.12 14.69
CA LEU A 140 1.22 14.00 14.63
C LEU A 140 1.63 13.23 13.36
N TRP A 141 0.98 12.11 13.10
CA TRP A 141 1.23 11.27 11.95
C TRP A 141 1.08 12.03 10.62
N ARG A 142 -0.04 12.74 10.44
CA ARG A 142 -0.26 13.59 9.26
C ARG A 142 0.80 14.67 9.12
N GLY A 143 1.18 15.34 10.20
CA GLY A 143 2.22 16.37 10.17
C GLY A 143 3.57 15.84 9.65
N HIS A 144 3.97 14.63 10.06
CA HIS A 144 5.18 13.99 9.57
C HIS A 144 5.05 13.59 8.10
N LEU A 145 3.94 13.00 7.69
CA LEU A 145 3.72 12.60 6.29
C LEU A 145 3.73 13.79 5.34
N TYR A 146 3.10 14.91 5.69
CA TYR A 146 3.16 16.13 4.87
C TYR A 146 4.58 16.69 4.74
N ARG A 147 5.42 16.53 5.76
CA ARG A 147 6.82 16.93 5.68
C ARG A 147 7.62 16.05 4.72
N ILE A 148 7.36 14.74 4.74
CA ILE A 148 8.02 13.78 3.85
C ILE A 148 7.58 13.98 2.39
N ALA A 149 6.32 14.36 2.18
CA ALA A 149 5.76 14.55 0.85
C ALA A 149 6.21 15.83 0.13
N ARG A 150 6.84 16.77 0.83
CA ARG A 150 7.44 18.00 0.27
C ARG A 150 8.84 17.76 -0.24
#